data_b8665b3c74c9f03f93e0119e9c50bc72
#
_entry.id   b8665b3c74c9f03f93e0119e9c50bc72
#
_cell.length_a   1.000
_cell.length_b   1.000
_cell.length_c   1.000
_cell.angle_alpha   90.00
_cell.angle_beta   90.00
_cell.angle_gamma   90.00
#
_symmetry.space_group_name_H-M   'P 1'
#
loop_
_entity.id
_entity.type
_entity.pdbx_description
1 polymer ?
#
loop_
_entity_poly.entity_id
_entity_poly.type
_entity_poly.pdbx_seq_one_letter_code
_entity_poly.pdbx_strand_id
1 'polypeptide(L)'
;RDVAPSRGLGDVYKRQLQSSSATTVMVIGFVSAGLMSLPQGISVIFGANIGTTMTAQLMAFKISDYIYPIIFIGFMVSFLSKREKVTEIGKVIFSFGLLFEGIEIMGSVMKPLASSPVFIDLMGKVSDIPVLGVVLGAVMTLVVQSSSATIAVLQNFASQPAADGVTSVIGLSGAIPILLGDNIGTTITALLASIGQSKNAKRTAVAHSVFNITGSAVFLLVIPVFSKLVQYISPKGNEVDVISRQIANAHTTFNVTCTLIWLPLIPVMVKIVSAIVRGKEDEEVSAFAPQYLDDKLIMQPAAAMYLVSEEIKRSASYAKKTLQLSLIHI
;
A
#
# COMPACT_ATOMS: atom_id res chain seq x y z
N ARG A 1 0.68 28.73 7.46
CA ARG A 1 -0.37 28.41 6.47
C ARG A 1 0.02 27.12 5.79
N ASP A 2 -0.89 26.14 5.76
CA ASP A 2 -0.91 24.91 4.95
C ASP A 2 -0.28 23.65 5.56
N VAL A 3 -0.79 23.23 6.71
CA VAL A 3 -0.56 21.87 7.24
C VAL A 3 -1.74 20.92 6.93
N ALA A 4 -2.81 21.40 6.31
CA ALA A 4 -4.04 20.65 6.06
C ALA A 4 -4.04 19.73 4.81
N PRO A 5 -3.26 19.96 3.72
CA PRO A 5 -3.35 19.11 2.53
C PRO A 5 -2.66 17.75 2.65
N SER A 6 -1.66 17.59 3.53
CA SER A 6 -0.84 16.37 3.55
C SER A 6 -1.56 15.14 4.12
N ARG A 7 -2.61 15.31 4.92
CA ARG A 7 -3.34 14.20 5.56
C ARG A 7 -4.25 13.44 4.60
N GLY A 8 -4.74 14.08 3.53
CA GLY A 8 -5.57 13.45 2.50
C GLY A 8 -4.81 13.01 1.25
N LEU A 9 -3.58 13.52 1.03
CA LEU A 9 -2.80 13.26 -0.17
C LEU A 9 -2.47 11.77 -0.36
N GLY A 10 -2.13 11.06 0.71
CA GLY A 10 -1.83 9.63 0.63
C GLY A 10 -2.99 8.79 0.11
N ASP A 11 -4.21 9.08 0.56
CA ASP A 11 -5.42 8.38 0.12
C ASP A 11 -5.77 8.73 -1.34
N VAL A 12 -5.64 10.02 -1.71
CA VAL A 12 -5.93 10.50 -3.08
C VAL A 12 -4.94 9.91 -4.09
N TYR A 13 -3.64 9.96 -3.82
CA TYR A 13 -2.62 9.38 -4.70
C TYR A 13 -2.80 7.88 -4.87
N LYS A 14 -3.15 7.17 -3.80
CA LYS A 14 -3.39 5.73 -3.90
C LYS A 14 -4.63 5.38 -4.70
N ARG A 15 -5.72 6.14 -4.58
CA ARG A 15 -6.93 5.92 -5.39
C ARG A 15 -6.64 6.00 -6.88
N GLN A 16 -5.71 6.86 -7.29
CA GLN A 16 -5.31 7.01 -8.69
C GLN A 16 -4.30 5.93 -9.13
N LEU A 17 -3.29 5.66 -8.31
CA LEU A 17 -2.21 4.74 -8.68
C LEU A 17 -2.55 3.27 -8.41
N GLN A 18 -3.49 2.99 -7.53
CA GLN A 18 -3.90 1.64 -7.09
C GLN A 18 -2.72 0.75 -6.62
N SER A 19 -1.59 1.38 -6.24
CA SER A 19 -0.37 0.72 -5.81
C SER A 19 0.25 1.44 -4.60
N SER A 20 0.22 0.78 -3.43
CA SER A 20 0.88 1.30 -2.24
C SER A 20 2.39 1.34 -2.39
N SER A 21 2.96 0.36 -3.06
CA SER A 21 4.40 0.32 -3.32
C SER A 21 4.83 1.50 -4.20
N ALA A 22 4.11 1.78 -5.30
CA ALA A 22 4.40 2.93 -6.15
C ALA A 22 4.23 4.26 -5.39
N THR A 23 3.18 4.40 -4.58
CA THR A 23 2.96 5.59 -3.74
C THR A 23 4.11 5.78 -2.75
N THR A 24 4.54 4.70 -2.08
CA THR A 24 5.64 4.75 -1.10
C THR A 24 6.96 5.10 -1.76
N VAL A 25 7.27 4.52 -2.93
CA VAL A 25 8.48 4.83 -3.71
C VAL A 25 8.49 6.30 -4.13
N MET A 26 7.35 6.84 -4.61
CA MET A 26 7.23 8.26 -4.92
C MET A 26 7.46 9.15 -3.69
N VAL A 27 6.88 8.82 -2.55
CA VAL A 27 7.05 9.56 -1.29
C VAL A 27 8.53 9.56 -0.87
N ILE A 28 9.20 8.40 -0.95
CA ILE A 28 10.64 8.28 -0.69
C ILE A 28 11.42 9.20 -1.62
N GLY A 29 11.08 9.24 -2.91
CA GLY A 29 11.68 10.15 -3.89
C GLY A 29 11.45 11.63 -3.55
N PHE A 30 10.23 12.01 -3.18
CA PHE A 30 9.91 13.40 -2.80
C PHE A 30 10.63 13.82 -1.51
N VAL A 31 10.75 12.93 -0.53
CA VAL A 31 11.53 13.19 0.69
C VAL A 31 13.01 13.30 0.36
N SER A 32 13.53 12.45 -0.51
CA SER A 32 14.93 12.50 -0.94
C SER A 32 15.26 13.77 -1.72
N ALA A 33 14.31 14.26 -2.52
CA ALA A 33 14.44 15.51 -3.28
C ALA A 33 14.19 16.78 -2.43
N GLY A 34 13.88 16.64 -1.13
CA GLY A 34 13.55 17.78 -0.27
C GLY A 34 12.19 18.43 -0.54
N LEU A 35 11.35 17.83 -1.41
CA LEU A 35 10.00 18.33 -1.72
C LEU A 35 8.99 18.01 -0.63
N MET A 36 9.33 17.08 0.26
CA MET A 36 8.49 16.63 1.36
C MET A 36 9.35 16.40 2.61
N SER A 37 8.90 16.89 3.75
CA SER A 37 9.58 16.62 5.02
C SER A 37 9.36 15.18 5.49
N LEU A 38 10.24 14.67 6.37
CA LEU A 38 10.10 13.34 6.96
C LEU A 38 8.73 13.11 7.62
N PRO A 39 8.19 14.03 8.49
CA PRO A 39 6.85 13.85 9.05
C PRO A 39 5.73 13.80 8.01
N GLN A 40 5.83 14.61 6.95
CA GLN A 40 4.86 14.59 5.85
C GLN A 40 4.92 13.24 5.09
N GLY A 41 6.12 12.76 4.77
CA GLY A 41 6.31 11.45 4.12
C GLY A 41 5.71 10.31 4.94
N ILE A 42 5.95 10.28 6.26
CA ILE A 42 5.37 9.30 7.18
C ILE A 42 3.84 9.38 7.16
N SER A 43 3.25 10.58 7.19
CA SER A 43 1.79 10.76 7.18
C SER A 43 1.16 10.22 5.89
N VAL A 44 1.80 10.45 4.74
CA VAL A 44 1.32 9.94 3.44
C VAL A 44 1.38 8.42 3.39
N ILE A 45 2.45 7.80 3.94
CA ILE A 45 2.57 6.33 4.01
C ILE A 45 1.45 5.73 4.88
N PHE A 46 1.10 6.35 6.01
CA PHE A 46 -0.01 5.88 6.84
C PHE A 46 -1.34 5.93 6.06
N GLY A 47 -1.59 7.01 5.31
CA GLY A 47 -2.74 7.10 4.41
C GLY A 47 -2.73 6.05 3.29
N ALA A 48 -1.55 5.76 2.71
CA ALA A 48 -1.39 4.74 1.70
C ALA A 48 -1.70 3.33 2.23
N ASN A 49 -1.35 3.02 3.48
CA ASN A 49 -1.70 1.75 4.12
C ASN A 49 -3.22 1.58 4.27
N ILE A 50 -3.95 2.63 4.69
CA ILE A 50 -5.42 2.59 4.70
C ILE A 50 -5.96 2.40 3.28
N GLY A 51 -5.47 3.17 2.30
CA GLY A 51 -5.92 3.08 0.90
C GLY A 51 -5.75 1.68 0.30
N THR A 52 -4.76 0.87 0.74
CA THR A 52 -4.57 -0.53 0.30
C THR A 52 -5.78 -1.40 0.64
N THR A 53 -6.46 -1.11 1.75
CA THR A 53 -7.58 -1.93 2.21
C THR A 53 -8.80 -1.85 1.29
N MET A 54 -8.94 -0.78 0.50
CA MET A 54 -10.05 -0.63 -0.44
C MET A 54 -10.07 -1.73 -1.50
N THR A 55 -8.89 -2.15 -1.99
CA THR A 55 -8.79 -3.25 -2.95
C THR A 55 -9.28 -4.56 -2.34
N ALA A 56 -8.89 -4.87 -1.09
CA ALA A 56 -9.37 -6.05 -0.37
C ALA A 56 -10.90 -6.01 -0.17
N GLN A 57 -11.46 -4.83 0.12
CA GLN A 57 -12.91 -4.65 0.26
C GLN A 57 -13.66 -4.87 -1.07
N LEU A 58 -13.09 -4.40 -2.19
CA LEU A 58 -13.67 -4.64 -3.51
C LEU A 58 -13.65 -6.14 -3.87
N MET A 59 -12.51 -6.82 -3.66
CA MET A 59 -12.36 -8.24 -3.97
C MET A 59 -13.24 -9.14 -3.10
N ALA A 60 -13.71 -8.68 -1.95
CA ALA A 60 -14.61 -9.41 -1.07
C ALA A 60 -16.10 -9.39 -1.53
N PHE A 61 -16.43 -8.74 -2.65
CA PHE A 61 -17.77 -8.83 -3.23
C PHE A 61 -17.95 -10.16 -3.96
N LYS A 62 -19.06 -10.84 -3.71
CA LYS A 62 -19.47 -12.03 -4.45
C LYS A 62 -20.35 -11.60 -5.64
N ILE A 63 -19.78 -11.48 -6.81
CA ILE A 63 -20.48 -11.05 -8.04
C ILE A 63 -20.27 -12.05 -9.21
N SER A 64 -19.92 -13.30 -8.90
CA SER A 64 -19.60 -14.34 -9.89
C SER A 64 -20.66 -14.45 -10.98
N ASP A 65 -21.94 -14.39 -10.61
CA ASP A 65 -23.07 -14.51 -11.55
C ASP A 65 -23.19 -13.29 -12.51
N TYR A 66 -22.58 -12.16 -12.17
CA TYR A 66 -22.68 -10.91 -12.92
C TYR A 66 -21.40 -10.55 -13.67
N ILE A 67 -20.36 -11.35 -13.60
CA ILE A 67 -19.04 -11.05 -14.21
C ILE A 67 -19.17 -10.85 -15.72
N TYR A 68 -19.75 -11.83 -16.43
CA TYR A 68 -19.90 -11.75 -17.89
C TYR A 68 -20.83 -10.63 -18.36
N PRO A 69 -22.02 -10.41 -17.75
CA PRO A 69 -22.83 -9.21 -18.01
C PRO A 69 -22.05 -7.90 -17.82
N ILE A 70 -21.26 -7.76 -16.75
CA ILE A 70 -20.45 -6.56 -16.48
C ILE A 70 -19.40 -6.37 -17.59
N ILE A 71 -18.67 -7.43 -17.94
CA ILE A 71 -17.68 -7.41 -19.05
C ILE A 71 -18.34 -6.99 -20.35
N PHE A 72 -19.48 -7.60 -20.69
CA PHE A 72 -20.20 -7.31 -21.93
C PHE A 72 -20.68 -5.87 -21.99
N ILE A 73 -21.33 -5.38 -20.93
CA ILE A 73 -21.82 -3.99 -20.86
C ILE A 73 -20.64 -3.00 -20.94
N GLY A 74 -19.58 -3.23 -20.17
CA GLY A 74 -18.39 -2.39 -20.20
C GLY A 74 -17.76 -2.32 -21.58
N PHE A 75 -17.62 -3.47 -22.25
CA PHE A 75 -17.14 -3.56 -23.62
C PHE A 75 -18.04 -2.79 -24.59
N MET A 76 -19.34 -3.04 -24.57
CA MET A 76 -20.30 -2.36 -25.45
C MET A 76 -20.28 -0.84 -25.27
N VAL A 77 -20.28 -0.37 -24.01
CA VAL A 77 -20.23 1.07 -23.70
C VAL A 77 -18.93 1.69 -24.20
N SER A 78 -17.79 1.02 -24.01
CA SER A 78 -16.49 1.52 -24.46
C SER A 78 -16.33 1.50 -25.99
N PHE A 79 -16.89 0.47 -26.64
CA PHE A 79 -16.74 0.26 -28.08
C PHE A 79 -17.71 1.12 -28.90
N LEU A 80 -18.97 1.25 -28.48
CA LEU A 80 -19.99 1.97 -29.22
C LEU A 80 -19.99 3.49 -28.99
N SER A 81 -19.42 3.96 -27.89
CA SER A 81 -19.44 5.37 -27.55
C SER A 81 -18.42 6.16 -28.36
N LYS A 82 -18.86 7.31 -28.89
CA LYS A 82 -17.99 8.32 -29.51
C LYS A 82 -17.59 9.43 -28.52
N ARG A 83 -18.12 9.42 -27.29
CA ARG A 83 -17.82 10.41 -26.26
C ARG A 83 -16.73 9.88 -25.35
N GLU A 84 -15.59 10.57 -25.29
CA GLU A 84 -14.42 10.16 -24.51
C GLU A 84 -14.77 9.77 -23.07
N LYS A 85 -15.51 10.61 -22.33
CA LYS A 85 -15.92 10.30 -20.95
C LYS A 85 -16.73 9.01 -20.81
N VAL A 86 -17.61 8.72 -21.77
CA VAL A 86 -18.43 7.50 -21.74
C VAL A 86 -17.59 6.28 -22.10
N THR A 87 -16.66 6.42 -23.03
CA THR A 87 -15.69 5.38 -23.37
C THR A 87 -14.83 5.02 -22.14
N GLU A 88 -14.33 6.02 -21.41
CA GLU A 88 -13.55 5.77 -20.20
C GLU A 88 -14.37 5.08 -19.09
N ILE A 89 -15.63 5.47 -18.91
CA ILE A 89 -16.54 4.76 -17.98
C ILE A 89 -16.74 3.31 -18.42
N GLY A 90 -16.93 3.07 -19.73
CA GLY A 90 -17.03 1.73 -20.29
C GLY A 90 -15.77 0.88 -20.01
N LYS A 91 -14.59 1.45 -20.19
CA LYS A 91 -13.31 0.80 -19.87
C LYS A 91 -13.20 0.45 -18.38
N VAL A 92 -13.63 1.35 -17.48
CA VAL A 92 -13.62 1.07 -16.03
C VAL A 92 -14.54 -0.10 -15.70
N ILE A 93 -15.77 -0.13 -16.24
CA ILE A 93 -16.73 -1.23 -16.04
C ILE A 93 -16.16 -2.54 -16.60
N PHE A 94 -15.59 -2.51 -17.79
CA PHE A 94 -14.95 -3.66 -18.44
C PHE A 94 -13.81 -4.23 -17.60
N SER A 95 -12.88 -3.35 -17.18
CA SER A 95 -11.73 -3.74 -16.35
C SER A 95 -12.14 -4.27 -14.97
N PHE A 96 -13.24 -3.73 -14.40
CA PHE A 96 -13.82 -4.24 -13.16
C PHE A 96 -14.34 -5.68 -13.35
N GLY A 97 -15.05 -5.97 -14.44
CA GLY A 97 -15.46 -7.32 -14.78
C GLY A 97 -14.27 -8.28 -14.97
N LEU A 98 -13.22 -7.84 -15.69
CA LEU A 98 -11.99 -8.63 -15.87
C LEU A 98 -11.26 -8.91 -14.57
N LEU A 99 -11.27 -7.96 -13.59
CA LEU A 99 -10.70 -8.19 -12.27
C LEU A 99 -11.37 -9.38 -11.58
N PHE A 100 -12.71 -9.44 -11.59
CA PHE A 100 -13.46 -10.53 -10.97
C PHE A 100 -13.33 -11.84 -11.72
N GLU A 101 -13.24 -11.82 -13.04
CA GLU A 101 -12.93 -13.01 -13.84
C GLU A 101 -11.55 -13.58 -13.45
N GLY A 102 -10.54 -12.71 -13.28
CA GLY A 102 -9.23 -13.14 -12.79
C GLY A 102 -9.28 -13.77 -11.40
N ILE A 103 -10.13 -13.26 -10.50
CA ILE A 103 -10.34 -13.83 -9.15
C ILE A 103 -11.02 -15.21 -9.27
N GLU A 104 -12.00 -15.38 -10.16
CA GLU A 104 -12.68 -16.66 -10.38
C GLU A 104 -11.73 -17.73 -10.97
N ILE A 105 -10.93 -17.35 -11.95
CA ILE A 105 -9.88 -18.22 -12.52
C ILE A 105 -8.88 -18.63 -11.43
N MET A 106 -8.43 -17.68 -10.60
CA MET A 106 -7.54 -17.97 -9.49
C MET A 106 -8.18 -18.97 -8.52
N GLY A 107 -9.48 -18.82 -8.21
CA GLY A 107 -10.24 -19.77 -7.39
C GLY A 107 -10.23 -21.17 -7.94
N SER A 108 -10.42 -21.32 -9.24
CA SER A 108 -10.42 -22.63 -9.89
C SER A 108 -9.07 -23.33 -9.78
N VAL A 109 -7.96 -22.57 -9.86
CA VAL A 109 -6.59 -23.09 -9.67
C VAL A 109 -6.30 -23.45 -8.21
N MET A 110 -6.91 -22.74 -7.26
CA MET A 110 -6.71 -22.99 -5.82
C MET A 110 -7.45 -24.24 -5.31
N LYS A 111 -8.55 -24.65 -5.94
CA LYS A 111 -9.34 -25.83 -5.51
C LYS A 111 -8.53 -27.11 -5.34
N PRO A 112 -7.70 -27.56 -6.31
CA PRO A 112 -6.87 -28.76 -6.15
C PRO A 112 -5.86 -28.61 -4.99
N LEU A 113 -5.33 -27.41 -4.79
CA LEU A 113 -4.38 -27.12 -3.71
C LEU A 113 -5.05 -27.23 -2.34
N ALA A 114 -6.25 -26.67 -2.19
CA ALA A 114 -7.06 -26.74 -0.96
C ALA A 114 -7.43 -28.19 -0.58
N SER A 115 -7.45 -29.10 -1.55
CA SER A 115 -7.72 -30.54 -1.35
C SER A 115 -6.45 -31.37 -1.08
N SER A 116 -5.27 -30.77 -1.22
CA SER A 116 -3.99 -31.47 -1.02
C SER A 116 -3.73 -31.75 0.47
N PRO A 117 -3.48 -33.03 0.89
CA PRO A 117 -3.20 -33.33 2.29
C PRO A 117 -2.00 -32.58 2.86
N VAL A 118 -0.95 -32.39 2.05
CA VAL A 118 0.26 -31.66 2.45
C VAL A 118 -0.08 -30.18 2.71
N PHE A 119 -0.95 -29.61 1.89
CA PHE A 119 -1.34 -28.22 2.04
C PHE A 119 -2.28 -28.01 3.24
N ILE A 120 -3.21 -28.94 3.47
CA ILE A 120 -4.10 -28.92 4.65
C ILE A 120 -3.27 -29.04 5.95
N ASP A 121 -2.29 -29.93 6.00
CA ASP A 121 -1.39 -30.05 7.15
C ASP A 121 -0.58 -28.76 7.39
N LEU A 122 -0.07 -28.14 6.33
CA LEU A 122 0.63 -26.86 6.42
C LEU A 122 -0.30 -25.74 6.96
N MET A 123 -1.54 -25.66 6.49
CA MET A 123 -2.50 -24.67 6.97
C MET A 123 -2.93 -24.94 8.41
N GLY A 124 -3.05 -26.20 8.83
CA GLY A 124 -3.23 -26.56 10.24
C GLY A 124 -2.10 -26.03 11.11
N LYS A 125 -0.85 -26.24 10.69
CA LYS A 125 0.32 -25.70 11.40
C LYS A 125 0.36 -24.18 11.45
N VAL A 126 -0.09 -23.51 10.39
CA VAL A 126 -0.20 -22.03 10.36
C VAL A 126 -1.25 -21.53 11.36
N SER A 127 -2.37 -22.26 11.51
CA SER A 127 -3.40 -21.94 12.50
C SER A 127 -2.89 -22.15 13.94
N ASP A 128 -2.12 -23.20 14.18
CA ASP A 128 -1.59 -23.53 15.51
C ASP A 128 -0.40 -22.65 15.91
N ILE A 129 0.38 -22.19 14.94
CA ILE A 129 1.59 -21.39 15.14
C ILE A 129 1.45 -20.06 14.36
N PRO A 130 0.81 -19.02 14.94
CA PRO A 130 0.54 -17.78 14.24
C PRO A 130 1.78 -17.10 13.64
N VAL A 131 2.95 -17.25 14.26
CA VAL A 131 4.22 -16.71 13.74
C VAL A 131 4.56 -17.33 12.37
N LEU A 132 4.24 -18.60 12.15
CA LEU A 132 4.43 -19.26 10.85
C LEU A 132 3.55 -18.62 9.77
N GLY A 133 2.31 -18.25 10.13
CA GLY A 133 1.41 -17.49 9.25
C GLY A 133 1.98 -16.14 8.86
N VAL A 134 2.56 -15.41 9.83
CA VAL A 134 3.22 -14.12 9.55
C VAL A 134 4.40 -14.31 8.60
N VAL A 135 5.26 -15.31 8.83
CA VAL A 135 6.38 -15.59 7.92
C VAL A 135 5.88 -15.95 6.52
N LEU A 136 4.87 -16.80 6.43
CA LEU A 136 4.28 -17.21 5.14
C LEU A 136 3.74 -15.98 4.38
N GLY A 137 2.93 -15.12 5.01
CA GLY A 137 2.39 -13.92 4.40
C GLY A 137 3.50 -12.95 3.95
N ALA A 138 4.52 -12.75 4.79
CA ALA A 138 5.65 -11.89 4.45
C ALA A 138 6.44 -12.42 3.24
N VAL A 139 6.72 -13.72 3.19
CA VAL A 139 7.42 -14.35 2.06
C VAL A 139 6.58 -14.31 0.80
N MET A 140 5.28 -14.60 0.88
CA MET A 140 4.37 -14.49 -0.28
C MET A 140 4.41 -13.10 -0.88
N THR A 141 4.28 -12.06 -0.07
CA THR A 141 4.29 -10.67 -0.55
C THR A 141 5.65 -10.25 -1.09
N LEU A 142 6.73 -10.72 -0.49
CA LEU A 142 8.08 -10.49 -0.98
C LEU A 142 8.30 -11.10 -2.37
N VAL A 143 7.76 -12.28 -2.64
CA VAL A 143 7.87 -12.96 -3.94
C VAL A 143 6.94 -12.33 -4.96
N VAL A 144 5.67 -12.11 -4.60
CA VAL A 144 4.64 -11.58 -5.50
C VAL A 144 4.81 -10.08 -5.77
N GLN A 145 5.47 -9.35 -4.86
CA GLN A 145 5.70 -7.89 -4.92
C GLN A 145 4.39 -7.06 -5.01
N SER A 146 3.26 -7.65 -4.59
CA SER A 146 1.94 -7.02 -4.60
C SER A 146 1.11 -7.51 -3.42
N SER A 147 0.91 -6.65 -2.43
CA SER A 147 0.04 -6.94 -1.29
C SER A 147 -1.41 -7.19 -1.70
N SER A 148 -1.91 -6.44 -2.68
CA SER A 148 -3.27 -6.65 -3.18
C SER A 148 -3.44 -8.04 -3.80
N ALA A 149 -2.44 -8.53 -4.55
CA ALA A 149 -2.47 -9.87 -5.13
C ALA A 149 -2.35 -10.94 -4.03
N THR A 150 -1.47 -10.76 -3.04
CA THR A 150 -1.33 -11.69 -1.89
C THR A 150 -2.64 -11.79 -1.11
N ILE A 151 -3.31 -10.65 -0.84
CA ILE A 151 -4.61 -10.64 -0.16
C ILE A 151 -5.68 -11.33 -1.01
N ALA A 152 -5.69 -11.12 -2.32
CA ALA A 152 -6.62 -11.81 -3.22
C ALA A 152 -6.44 -13.33 -3.17
N VAL A 153 -5.19 -13.80 -3.19
CA VAL A 153 -4.86 -15.22 -3.00
C VAL A 153 -5.35 -15.73 -1.64
N LEU A 154 -5.08 -14.98 -0.56
CA LEU A 154 -5.52 -15.34 0.78
C LEU A 154 -7.05 -15.41 0.89
N GLN A 155 -7.77 -14.39 0.38
CA GLN A 155 -9.23 -14.36 0.40
C GLN A 155 -9.83 -15.52 -0.40
N ASN A 156 -9.29 -15.78 -1.57
CA ASN A 156 -9.75 -16.84 -2.45
C ASN A 156 -9.50 -18.21 -1.82
N PHE A 157 -8.30 -18.42 -1.27
CA PHE A 157 -7.95 -19.65 -0.58
C PHE A 157 -8.81 -19.87 0.68
N ALA A 158 -8.97 -18.87 1.51
CA ALA A 158 -9.83 -18.93 2.69
C ALA A 158 -11.30 -19.23 2.35
N SER A 159 -11.76 -18.84 1.16
CA SER A 159 -13.10 -19.15 0.67
C SER A 159 -13.26 -20.58 0.15
N GLN A 160 -12.20 -21.41 0.16
CA GLN A 160 -12.35 -22.82 -0.16
C GLN A 160 -12.94 -23.57 1.04
N PRO A 161 -13.94 -24.45 0.81
CA PRO A 161 -14.56 -25.21 1.89
C PRO A 161 -13.63 -26.30 2.40
N ALA A 162 -13.66 -26.53 3.71
CA ALA A 162 -13.13 -27.72 4.33
C ALA A 162 -14.00 -28.95 3.99
N ALA A 163 -13.67 -30.12 4.54
CA ALA A 163 -14.39 -31.37 4.26
C ALA A 163 -15.87 -31.35 4.62
N ASP A 164 -16.30 -30.45 5.53
CA ASP A 164 -17.69 -30.26 5.95
C ASP A 164 -18.51 -29.37 5.00
N GLY A 165 -17.87 -28.74 4.01
CA GLY A 165 -18.50 -27.84 3.03
C GLY A 165 -18.97 -26.48 3.58
N VAL A 166 -18.75 -26.19 4.87
CA VAL A 166 -19.31 -25.01 5.58
C VAL A 166 -18.21 -24.15 6.20
N THR A 167 -17.17 -24.79 6.76
CA THR A 167 -16.02 -24.09 7.35
C THR A 167 -14.96 -23.81 6.29
N SER A 168 -14.13 -22.79 6.56
CA SER A 168 -12.98 -22.45 5.73
C SER A 168 -11.83 -23.42 6.00
N VAL A 169 -11.03 -23.73 4.96
CA VAL A 169 -9.80 -24.54 5.08
C VAL A 169 -8.78 -23.96 6.05
N ILE A 170 -8.79 -22.65 6.30
CA ILE A 170 -7.81 -21.98 7.16
C ILE A 170 -8.48 -21.26 8.35
N GLY A 171 -9.75 -20.89 8.21
CA GLY A 171 -10.45 -20.09 9.19
C GLY A 171 -9.91 -18.67 9.35
N LEU A 172 -10.66 -17.81 10.05
CA LEU A 172 -10.25 -16.43 10.25
C LEU A 172 -9.01 -16.31 11.15
N SER A 173 -8.88 -17.18 12.15
CA SER A 173 -7.72 -17.21 13.07
C SER A 173 -6.42 -17.55 12.38
N GLY A 174 -6.43 -18.38 11.34
CA GLY A 174 -5.27 -18.70 10.52
C GLY A 174 -5.01 -17.65 9.42
N ALA A 175 -6.07 -17.03 8.89
CA ALA A 175 -5.93 -16.00 7.86
C ALA A 175 -5.34 -14.69 8.39
N ILE A 176 -5.68 -14.26 9.63
CA ILE A 176 -5.16 -13.03 10.24
C ILE A 176 -3.63 -13.02 10.32
N PRO A 177 -2.92 -14.03 10.82
CA PRO A 177 -1.45 -14.03 10.81
C PRO A 177 -0.83 -13.84 9.42
N ILE A 178 -1.38 -14.48 8.40
CA ILE A 178 -0.90 -14.33 7.01
C ILE A 178 -1.11 -12.88 6.53
N LEU A 179 -2.26 -12.30 6.84
CA LEU A 179 -2.56 -10.89 6.55
C LEU A 179 -1.56 -9.93 7.24
N LEU A 180 -1.22 -10.18 8.50
CA LEU A 180 -0.22 -9.40 9.23
C LEU A 180 1.17 -9.53 8.58
N GLY A 181 1.50 -10.73 8.13
CA GLY A 181 2.71 -11.00 7.37
C GLY A 181 2.77 -10.27 6.03
N ASP A 182 1.67 -10.25 5.29
CA ASP A 182 1.54 -9.49 4.04
C ASP A 182 1.86 -7.99 4.26
N ASN A 183 1.32 -7.41 5.31
CA ASN A 183 1.60 -6.01 5.64
C ASN A 183 3.09 -5.77 5.94
N ILE A 184 3.77 -6.69 6.64
CA ILE A 184 5.22 -6.61 6.86
C ILE A 184 5.98 -6.77 5.54
N GLY A 185 5.63 -7.76 4.72
CA GLY A 185 6.26 -8.06 3.44
C GLY A 185 6.23 -6.89 2.47
N THR A 186 5.14 -6.12 2.47
CA THR A 186 4.99 -4.91 1.63
C THR A 186 6.10 -3.88 1.88
N THR A 187 6.68 -3.84 3.07
CA THR A 187 7.69 -2.83 3.43
C THR A 187 9.03 -3.01 2.75
N ILE A 188 9.32 -4.22 2.24
CA ILE A 188 10.60 -4.51 1.58
C ILE A 188 10.81 -3.64 0.34
N THR A 189 9.75 -3.37 -0.43
CA THR A 189 9.81 -2.51 -1.61
C THR A 189 10.25 -1.09 -1.25
N ALA A 190 9.74 -0.57 -0.13
CA ALA A 190 10.13 0.73 0.41
C ALA A 190 11.61 0.75 0.84
N LEU A 191 12.05 -0.28 1.54
CA LEU A 191 13.44 -0.41 1.98
C LEU A 191 14.39 -0.48 0.79
N LEU A 192 14.08 -1.30 -0.22
CA LEU A 192 14.87 -1.39 -1.45
C LEU A 192 14.93 -0.06 -2.21
N ALA A 193 13.80 0.63 -2.35
CA ALA A 193 13.73 1.94 -3.00
C ALA A 193 14.51 3.04 -2.26
N SER A 194 14.76 2.87 -0.97
CA SER A 194 15.52 3.83 -0.16
C SER A 194 17.04 3.68 -0.26
N ILE A 195 17.53 2.59 -0.90
CA ILE A 195 18.96 2.36 -1.09
C ILE A 195 19.53 3.47 -1.99
N GLY A 196 20.62 4.10 -1.55
CA GLY A 196 21.24 5.22 -2.27
C GLY A 196 20.52 6.57 -2.09
N GLN A 197 19.39 6.62 -1.41
CA GLN A 197 18.62 7.85 -1.16
C GLN A 197 19.11 8.60 0.09
N SER A 198 18.59 9.82 0.30
CA SER A 198 18.89 10.66 1.46
C SER A 198 18.54 9.98 2.79
N LYS A 199 19.10 10.45 3.91
CA LYS A 199 18.84 9.87 5.24
C LYS A 199 17.37 9.95 5.62
N ASN A 200 16.68 11.05 5.30
CA ASN A 200 15.25 11.18 5.60
C ASN A 200 14.40 10.27 4.69
N ALA A 201 14.80 10.03 3.46
CA ALA A 201 14.18 9.04 2.58
C ALA A 201 14.30 7.61 3.16
N LYS A 202 15.49 7.23 3.67
CA LYS A 202 15.70 5.95 4.39
C LYS A 202 14.87 5.88 5.66
N ARG A 203 14.80 6.96 6.45
CA ARG A 203 13.96 7.04 7.65
C ARG A 203 12.48 6.87 7.31
N THR A 204 12.04 7.42 6.19
CA THR A 204 10.66 7.26 5.69
C THR A 204 10.35 5.79 5.35
N ALA A 205 11.27 5.08 4.69
CA ALA A 205 11.13 3.65 4.42
C ALA A 205 11.12 2.81 5.71
N VAL A 206 12.00 3.12 6.66
CA VAL A 206 12.05 2.46 7.97
C VAL A 206 10.78 2.74 8.77
N ALA A 207 10.18 3.94 8.68
CA ALA A 207 8.92 4.25 9.33
C ALA A 207 7.77 3.35 8.84
N HIS A 208 7.74 3.04 7.54
CA HIS A 208 6.80 2.06 6.99
C HIS A 208 6.97 0.68 7.63
N SER A 209 8.21 0.22 7.78
CA SER A 209 8.50 -1.06 8.44
C SER A 209 8.15 -1.05 9.92
N VAL A 210 8.51 0.00 10.66
CA VAL A 210 8.16 0.14 12.08
C VAL A 210 6.66 0.13 12.29
N PHE A 211 5.89 0.85 11.45
CA PHE A 211 4.43 0.86 11.52
C PHE A 211 3.85 -0.57 11.38
N ASN A 212 4.25 -1.30 10.35
CA ASN A 212 3.70 -2.64 10.08
C ASN A 212 4.18 -3.69 11.08
N ILE A 213 5.45 -3.67 11.47
CA ILE A 213 6.03 -4.63 12.44
C ILE A 213 5.41 -4.43 13.84
N THR A 214 5.34 -3.18 14.32
CA THR A 214 4.77 -2.91 15.65
C THR A 214 3.28 -3.20 15.70
N GLY A 215 2.55 -2.79 14.66
CA GLY A 215 1.14 -3.13 14.53
C GLY A 215 0.91 -4.64 14.51
N SER A 216 1.63 -5.37 13.64
CA SER A 216 1.52 -6.83 13.55
C SER A 216 1.87 -7.52 14.85
N ALA A 217 2.91 -7.08 15.57
CA ALA A 217 3.28 -7.65 16.87
C ALA A 217 2.15 -7.48 17.91
N VAL A 218 1.52 -6.32 17.97
CA VAL A 218 0.41 -6.07 18.90
C VAL A 218 -0.81 -6.92 18.52
N PHE A 219 -1.21 -6.92 17.25
CA PHE A 219 -2.39 -7.67 16.80
C PHE A 219 -2.20 -9.18 16.90
N LEU A 220 -0.96 -9.67 16.73
CA LEU A 220 -0.61 -11.09 16.91
C LEU A 220 -0.90 -11.56 18.35
N LEU A 221 -0.64 -10.73 19.35
CA LEU A 221 -0.90 -11.05 20.75
C LEU A 221 -2.40 -11.09 21.09
N VAL A 222 -3.22 -10.40 20.32
CA VAL A 222 -4.66 -10.27 20.59
C VAL A 222 -5.54 -10.93 19.53
N ILE A 223 -5.03 -11.86 18.74
CA ILE A 223 -5.76 -12.55 17.67
C ILE A 223 -7.16 -13.02 18.11
N PRO A 224 -7.35 -13.70 19.27
CA PRO A 224 -8.67 -14.17 19.65
C PRO A 224 -9.70 -13.05 19.85
N VAL A 225 -9.28 -11.92 20.42
CA VAL A 225 -10.13 -10.74 20.61
C VAL A 225 -10.38 -10.05 19.29
N PHE A 226 -9.35 -9.91 18.48
CA PHE A 226 -9.42 -9.28 17.16
C PHE A 226 -10.31 -10.06 16.20
N SER A 227 -10.20 -11.39 16.17
CA SER A 227 -11.08 -12.26 15.38
C SER A 227 -12.55 -12.10 15.76
N LYS A 228 -12.87 -12.07 17.07
CA LYS A 228 -14.23 -11.82 17.54
C LYS A 228 -14.77 -10.45 17.11
N LEU A 229 -13.96 -9.41 17.22
CA LEU A 229 -14.31 -8.06 16.75
C LEU A 229 -14.61 -8.07 15.25
N VAL A 230 -13.73 -8.67 14.45
CA VAL A 230 -13.91 -8.76 12.99
C VAL A 230 -15.18 -9.55 12.65
N GLN A 231 -15.43 -10.67 13.30
CA GLN A 231 -16.67 -11.43 13.12
C GLN A 231 -17.92 -10.63 13.52
N TYR A 232 -17.82 -9.81 14.57
CA TYR A 232 -18.94 -8.97 15.03
C TYR A 232 -19.32 -7.90 13.99
N ILE A 233 -18.33 -7.23 13.38
CA ILE A 233 -18.56 -6.16 12.39
C ILE A 233 -18.78 -6.68 10.97
N SER A 234 -18.70 -8.00 10.76
CA SER A 234 -18.83 -8.64 9.45
C SER A 234 -20.21 -9.25 9.25
N PRO A 235 -20.64 -9.51 8.01
CA PRO A 235 -21.85 -10.26 7.72
C PRO A 235 -21.88 -11.62 8.43
N LYS A 236 -23.08 -12.10 8.75
CA LYS A 236 -23.30 -13.43 9.33
C LYS A 236 -23.61 -14.43 8.22
N GLY A 237 -23.22 -15.67 8.42
CA GLY A 237 -23.43 -16.76 7.47
C GLY A 237 -22.45 -17.90 7.69
N ASN A 238 -22.41 -18.88 6.77
CA ASN A 238 -21.40 -19.93 6.80
C ASN A 238 -20.01 -19.31 6.65
N GLU A 239 -19.02 -19.83 7.33
CA GLU A 239 -17.69 -19.26 7.35
C GLU A 239 -17.12 -19.10 5.94
N VAL A 240 -17.19 -20.13 5.11
CA VAL A 240 -16.75 -20.12 3.71
C VAL A 240 -17.37 -18.97 2.88
N ASP A 241 -18.58 -18.55 3.26
CA ASP A 241 -19.30 -17.49 2.54
C ASP A 241 -18.90 -16.09 2.95
N VAL A 242 -18.51 -15.90 4.19
CA VAL A 242 -18.27 -14.57 4.78
C VAL A 242 -16.80 -14.27 5.03
N ILE A 243 -15.91 -15.28 4.99
CA ILE A 243 -14.51 -15.14 5.38
C ILE A 243 -13.73 -14.14 4.53
N SER A 244 -13.98 -14.07 3.22
CA SER A 244 -13.34 -13.08 2.35
C SER A 244 -13.64 -11.65 2.82
N ARG A 245 -14.91 -11.39 3.22
CA ARG A 245 -15.29 -10.09 3.79
C ARG A 245 -14.69 -9.89 5.18
N GLN A 246 -14.58 -10.93 5.98
CA GLN A 246 -13.92 -10.86 7.29
C GLN A 246 -12.43 -10.53 7.16
N ILE A 247 -11.72 -11.12 6.20
CA ILE A 247 -10.31 -10.79 5.91
C ILE A 247 -10.18 -9.33 5.47
N ALA A 248 -11.06 -8.84 4.60
CA ALA A 248 -11.07 -7.43 4.19
C ALA A 248 -11.32 -6.48 5.37
N ASN A 249 -12.27 -6.82 6.26
CA ASN A 249 -12.56 -6.05 7.46
C ASN A 249 -11.39 -6.10 8.45
N ALA A 250 -10.73 -7.26 8.63
CA ALA A 250 -9.52 -7.38 9.43
C ALA A 250 -8.41 -6.46 8.90
N HIS A 251 -8.18 -6.46 7.57
CA HIS A 251 -7.20 -5.60 6.93
C HIS A 251 -7.50 -4.11 7.16
N THR A 252 -8.74 -3.70 6.95
CA THR A 252 -9.16 -2.31 7.17
C THR A 252 -9.03 -1.91 8.64
N THR A 253 -9.52 -2.74 9.55
CA THR A 253 -9.47 -2.46 11.00
C THR A 253 -8.03 -2.36 11.50
N PHE A 254 -7.14 -3.26 11.06
CA PHE A 254 -5.72 -3.20 11.38
C PHE A 254 -5.10 -1.87 10.94
N ASN A 255 -5.21 -1.52 9.66
CA ASN A 255 -4.56 -0.33 9.11
C ASN A 255 -5.13 0.98 9.68
N VAL A 256 -6.46 1.05 9.85
CA VAL A 256 -7.11 2.22 10.46
C VAL A 256 -6.69 2.37 11.92
N THR A 257 -6.73 1.29 12.71
CA THR A 257 -6.34 1.33 14.13
C THR A 257 -4.88 1.73 14.29
N CYS A 258 -3.97 1.11 13.55
CA CYS A 258 -2.55 1.45 13.59
C CYS A 258 -2.33 2.92 13.18
N THR A 259 -3.02 3.40 12.16
CA THR A 259 -2.92 4.82 11.74
C THR A 259 -3.45 5.76 12.81
N LEU A 260 -4.59 5.47 13.44
CA LEU A 260 -5.15 6.31 14.52
C LEU A 260 -4.21 6.38 15.73
N ILE A 261 -3.50 5.29 16.04
CA ILE A 261 -2.51 5.25 17.12
C ILE A 261 -1.25 6.04 16.74
N TRP A 262 -0.69 5.77 15.55
CA TRP A 262 0.58 6.36 15.15
C TRP A 262 0.48 7.81 14.67
N LEU A 263 -0.68 8.27 14.19
CA LEU A 263 -0.87 9.62 13.67
C LEU A 263 -0.52 10.72 14.72
N PRO A 264 -1.03 10.67 15.96
CA PRO A 264 -0.61 11.62 17.00
C PRO A 264 0.83 11.36 17.47
N LEU A 265 1.37 10.17 17.26
CA LEU A 265 2.71 9.75 17.66
C LEU A 265 3.77 9.93 16.56
N ILE A 266 3.48 10.66 15.47
CA ILE A 266 4.48 10.96 14.43
C ILE A 266 5.79 11.52 15.00
N PRO A 267 5.81 12.45 15.99
CA PRO A 267 7.06 12.91 16.58
C PRO A 267 7.86 11.79 17.26
N VAL A 268 7.18 10.80 17.83
CA VAL A 268 7.82 9.61 18.42
C VAL A 268 8.36 8.71 17.31
N MET A 269 7.59 8.47 16.25
CA MET A 269 8.04 7.73 15.08
C MET A 269 9.31 8.34 14.48
N VAL A 270 9.35 9.67 14.32
CA VAL A 270 10.54 10.39 13.83
C VAL A 270 11.74 10.14 14.74
N LYS A 271 11.58 10.17 16.06
CA LYS A 271 12.66 9.84 17.00
C LYS A 271 13.15 8.42 16.84
N ILE A 272 12.24 7.45 16.73
CA ILE A 272 12.56 6.02 16.55
C ILE A 272 13.36 5.82 15.26
N VAL A 273 12.85 6.30 14.12
CA VAL A 273 13.54 6.09 12.84
C VAL A 273 14.85 6.85 12.74
N SER A 274 14.98 7.99 13.43
CA SER A 274 16.25 8.73 13.52
C SER A 274 17.28 8.03 14.40
N ALA A 275 16.85 7.28 15.40
CA ALA A 275 17.72 6.43 16.22
C ALA A 275 18.20 5.19 15.45
N ILE A 276 17.35 4.62 14.58
CA ILE A 276 17.69 3.46 13.72
C ILE A 276 18.60 3.92 12.58
N VAL A 277 18.22 4.95 11.83
CA VAL A 277 19.00 5.52 10.74
C VAL A 277 19.74 6.74 11.26
N ARG A 278 20.91 6.49 11.86
CA ARG A 278 21.74 7.51 12.52
C ARG A 278 22.41 8.45 11.52
N GLY A 279 22.82 9.61 12.01
CA GLY A 279 23.58 10.65 11.31
C GLY A 279 22.75 11.91 11.11
N LYS A 280 23.43 13.04 11.06
CA LYS A 280 22.82 14.29 10.57
C LYS A 280 22.44 14.06 9.12
N GLU A 281 21.36 14.68 8.68
CA GLU A 281 21.18 14.89 7.26
C GLU A 281 22.49 15.52 6.79
N ASP A 282 23.12 14.93 5.79
CA ASP A 282 24.18 15.69 5.12
C ASP A 282 23.42 16.94 4.70
N GLU A 283 23.97 18.12 4.96
CA GLU A 283 23.62 19.33 4.26
C GLU A 283 24.00 19.10 2.79
N GLU A 284 23.36 18.11 2.17
CA GLU A 284 23.15 18.14 0.75
C GLU A 284 22.35 19.43 0.60
N VAL A 285 23.06 20.44 0.14
CA VAL A 285 22.48 21.67 -0.37
C VAL A 285 21.24 21.20 -1.11
N SER A 286 20.06 21.42 -0.50
CA SER A 286 18.80 21.00 -1.10
C SER A 286 18.93 21.40 -2.55
N ALA A 287 18.77 20.46 -3.50
CA ALA A 287 18.92 20.81 -4.91
C ALA A 287 18.04 22.00 -5.28
N PHE A 288 17.07 22.29 -4.41
CA PHE A 288 16.12 23.41 -4.45
C PHE A 288 16.46 24.55 -3.50
N ALA A 289 17.46 24.41 -2.60
CA ALA A 289 17.91 25.57 -1.82
C ALA A 289 18.59 26.56 -2.79
N PRO A 290 18.26 27.83 -2.73
CA PRO A 290 18.92 28.84 -3.54
C PRO A 290 20.42 28.78 -3.27
N GLN A 291 21.21 28.60 -4.33
CA GLN A 291 22.67 28.49 -4.24
C GLN A 291 23.34 29.84 -4.48
N TYR A 292 22.68 30.67 -5.29
CA TYR A 292 23.22 31.97 -5.70
C TYR A 292 22.54 33.14 -4.99
N LEU A 293 21.39 32.93 -4.30
CA LEU A 293 20.70 34.00 -3.59
C LEU A 293 21.37 34.24 -2.24
N ASP A 294 21.78 35.50 -1.98
CA ASP A 294 22.34 35.96 -0.71
C ASP A 294 21.54 37.19 -0.22
N ASP A 295 20.89 37.04 0.92
CA ASP A 295 20.09 38.09 1.55
C ASP A 295 20.89 39.36 1.82
N LYS A 296 22.21 39.27 1.97
CA LYS A 296 23.12 40.38 2.20
C LYS A 296 23.24 41.31 0.97
N LEU A 297 22.96 40.78 -0.23
CA LEU A 297 23.08 41.48 -1.47
C LEU A 297 21.76 42.09 -1.94
N ILE A 298 20.65 41.94 -1.21
CA ILE A 298 19.35 42.53 -1.53
C ILE A 298 19.41 44.05 -1.66
N MET A 299 20.28 44.68 -0.87
CA MET A 299 20.49 46.16 -0.91
C MET A 299 21.29 46.65 -2.13
N GLN A 300 21.75 45.74 -2.98
CA GLN A 300 22.50 46.05 -4.22
C GLN A 300 21.73 45.46 -5.42
N PRO A 301 20.77 46.23 -6.02
CA PRO A 301 19.83 45.72 -7.01
C PRO A 301 20.48 45.03 -8.23
N ALA A 302 21.58 45.58 -8.75
CA ALA A 302 22.28 45.01 -9.91
C ALA A 302 22.92 43.66 -9.58
N ALA A 303 23.56 43.50 -8.42
CA ALA A 303 24.14 42.25 -7.96
C ALA A 303 23.04 41.22 -7.62
N ALA A 304 21.96 41.65 -6.97
CA ALA A 304 20.85 40.77 -6.67
C ALA A 304 20.18 40.22 -7.94
N MET A 305 19.96 41.04 -8.95
CA MET A 305 19.39 40.63 -10.24
C MET A 305 20.29 39.66 -11.00
N TYR A 306 21.62 39.85 -10.94
CA TYR A 306 22.56 38.90 -11.52
C TYR A 306 22.46 37.53 -10.85
N LEU A 307 22.43 37.47 -9.50
CA LEU A 307 22.31 36.23 -8.73
C LEU A 307 20.96 35.52 -8.97
N VAL A 308 19.86 36.30 -9.09
CA VAL A 308 18.55 35.72 -9.47
C VAL A 308 18.61 35.11 -10.88
N SER A 309 19.29 35.75 -11.83
CA SER A 309 19.47 35.22 -13.19
C SER A 309 20.24 33.86 -13.16
N GLU A 310 21.29 33.76 -12.37
CA GLU A 310 22.07 32.53 -12.23
C GLU A 310 21.25 31.42 -11.55
N GLU A 311 20.45 31.74 -10.53
CA GLU A 311 19.56 30.79 -9.89
C GLU A 311 18.46 30.27 -10.83
N ILE A 312 17.91 31.14 -11.69
CA ILE A 312 16.94 30.72 -12.74
C ILE A 312 17.59 29.78 -13.74
N LYS A 313 18.80 30.08 -14.20
CA LYS A 313 19.55 29.20 -15.12
C LYS A 313 19.80 27.82 -14.50
N ARG A 314 20.20 27.80 -13.23
CA ARG A 314 20.39 26.56 -12.47
C ARG A 314 19.11 25.74 -12.39
N SER A 315 18.00 26.38 -11.99
CA SER A 315 16.67 25.74 -11.89
C SER A 315 16.20 25.18 -13.23
N ALA A 316 16.41 25.93 -14.33
CA ALA A 316 16.10 25.48 -15.68
C ALA A 316 16.95 24.24 -16.10
N SER A 317 18.23 24.20 -15.70
CA SER A 317 19.09 23.07 -15.99
C SER A 317 18.64 21.79 -15.26
N TYR A 318 18.20 21.90 -14.00
CA TYR A 318 17.61 20.78 -13.25
C TYR A 318 16.30 20.29 -13.87
N ALA A 319 15.39 21.20 -14.25
CA ALA A 319 14.17 20.86 -14.94
C ALA A 319 14.44 20.10 -16.25
N LYS A 320 15.41 20.57 -17.05
CA LYS A 320 15.83 19.89 -18.28
C LYS A 320 16.38 18.50 -18.00
N LYS A 321 17.23 18.33 -16.99
CA LYS A 321 17.80 17.03 -16.61
C LYS A 321 16.72 16.06 -16.14
N THR A 322 15.76 16.54 -15.35
CA THR A 322 14.63 15.73 -14.87
C THR A 322 13.75 15.26 -16.03
N LEU A 323 13.45 16.15 -17.01
CA LEU A 323 12.73 15.77 -18.22
C LEU A 323 13.49 14.75 -19.06
N GLN A 324 14.80 14.90 -19.23
CA GLN A 324 15.62 13.93 -19.95
C GLN A 324 15.61 12.55 -19.29
N LEU A 325 15.73 12.50 -17.95
CA LEU A 325 15.64 11.24 -17.20
C LEU A 325 14.24 10.59 -17.30
N SER A 326 13.19 11.40 -17.27
CA SER A 326 11.81 10.90 -17.46
C SER A 326 11.59 10.31 -18.85
N LEU A 327 12.15 10.92 -19.90
CA LEU A 327 12.05 10.43 -21.27
C LEU A 327 12.85 9.13 -21.53
N ILE A 328 13.91 8.86 -20.76
CA ILE A 328 14.68 7.62 -20.86
C ILE A 328 13.92 6.43 -20.25
N HIS A 329 13.00 6.68 -19.34
CA HIS A 329 12.20 5.64 -18.66
C HIS A 329 10.82 5.39 -19.30
N ILE A 330 10.45 6.10 -20.36
CA ILE A 330 9.26 5.89 -21.16
C ILE A 330 9.61 5.09 -22.43
#